data_42f13d194a2abec1d414a962924d4c18
#
_entry.id   42f13d194a2abec1d414a962924d4c18
#
_cell.length_a   1.000
_cell.length_b   1.000
_cell.length_c   1.000
_cell.angle_alpha   90.00
_cell.angle_beta   90.00
_cell.angle_gamma   90.00
#
_symmetry.space_group_name_H-M   'P 1'
#
loop_
_entity.id
_entity.type
_entity.pdbx_description
1 polymer ?
#
loop_
_entity_poly.entity_id
_entity_poly.type
_entity_poly.pdbx_seq_one_letter_code
_entity_poly.pdbx_strand_id
1 'polypeptide(L)'
;MFANAITFLTGISRVSHDYAAASHRRAVMVLLLFALACFLPGFFTLQPMDRDEPRFAQASKQMLETRDFVRIRFQDTARNNKPAGIYWLQSASVSVGQSLGLEDARRTVWLYRLPSLTGALAAVLLTYWAALAFVARGPAVLAAMLLASTILLGVEAHLAKTDAVLLATIVAAMGAFARMYLQSGQSQAEAALPGWRLPLVF
;
A
#
# COMPACT_ATOMS: atom_id res chain seq x y z
N MET A 1 -1.55 22.01 33.06
CA MET A 1 -2.39 21.66 31.91
C MET A 1 -1.65 20.74 30.90
N PHE A 2 -0.45 21.06 30.45
CA PHE A 2 0.34 20.21 29.50
C PHE A 2 0.71 18.81 30.06
N ALA A 3 1.09 18.70 31.34
CA ALA A 3 1.45 17.41 31.92
C ALA A 3 0.30 16.40 31.91
N ASN A 4 -0.93 16.84 32.20
CA ASN A 4 -2.11 15.97 32.17
C ASN A 4 -2.48 15.53 30.75
N ALA A 5 -2.29 16.38 29.75
CA ALA A 5 -2.49 16.03 28.35
C ALA A 5 -1.47 14.97 27.88
N ILE A 6 -0.20 15.13 28.26
CA ILE A 6 0.85 14.14 27.93
C ILE A 6 0.54 12.79 28.60
N THR A 7 0.16 12.76 29.87
CA THR A 7 -0.18 11.53 30.59
C THR A 7 -1.40 10.84 29.96
N PHE A 8 -2.41 11.62 29.54
CA PHE A 8 -3.59 11.09 28.85
C PHE A 8 -3.23 10.47 27.48
N LEU A 9 -2.46 11.18 26.68
CA LEU A 9 -2.01 10.71 25.36
C LEU A 9 -1.12 9.45 25.47
N THR A 10 -0.20 9.42 26.44
CA THR A 10 0.62 8.22 26.68
C THR A 10 -0.20 7.04 27.19
N GLY A 11 -1.25 7.29 27.98
CA GLY A 11 -2.19 6.26 28.41
C GLY A 11 -2.95 5.63 27.25
N ILE A 12 -3.52 6.47 26.36
CA ILE A 12 -4.23 6.00 25.15
C ILE A 12 -3.28 5.21 24.24
N SER A 13 -2.06 5.70 24.02
CA SER A 13 -1.10 5.02 23.15
C SER A 13 -0.69 3.65 23.68
N ARG A 14 -0.51 3.50 24.99
CA ARG A 14 -0.22 2.19 25.62
C ARG A 14 -1.39 1.22 25.48
N VAL A 15 -2.60 1.65 25.80
CA VAL A 15 -3.79 0.80 25.71
C VAL A 15 -4.04 0.33 24.29
N SER A 16 -3.92 1.22 23.30
CA SER A 16 -4.10 0.87 21.88
C SER A 16 -3.00 -0.07 21.37
N HIS A 17 -1.76 0.13 21.81
CA HIS A 17 -0.65 -0.74 21.49
C HIS A 17 -0.81 -2.14 22.11
N ASP A 18 -1.16 -2.23 23.39
CA ASP A 18 -1.37 -3.51 24.08
C ASP A 18 -2.56 -4.27 23.50
N TYR A 19 -3.63 -3.56 23.13
CA TYR A 19 -4.78 -4.13 22.43
C TYR A 19 -4.38 -4.71 21.05
N ALA A 20 -3.61 -3.96 20.26
CA ALA A 20 -3.12 -4.42 18.96
C ALA A 20 -2.15 -5.60 19.10
N ALA A 21 -1.25 -5.56 20.09
CA ALA A 21 -0.29 -6.62 20.34
C ALA A 21 -0.93 -7.93 20.83
N ALA A 22 -2.18 -7.93 21.30
CA ALA A 22 -2.85 -9.11 21.86
C ALA A 22 -3.17 -10.19 20.81
N SER A 23 -3.49 -9.83 19.55
CA SER A 23 -3.73 -10.80 18.48
C SER A 23 -3.43 -10.25 17.10
N HIS A 24 -3.14 -11.13 16.11
CA HIS A 24 -2.89 -10.71 14.72
C HIS A 24 -4.11 -10.00 14.10
N ARG A 25 -5.32 -10.47 14.35
CA ARG A 25 -6.56 -9.84 13.86
C ARG A 25 -6.71 -8.41 14.37
N ARG A 26 -6.45 -8.20 15.67
CA ARG A 26 -6.49 -6.86 16.27
C ARG A 26 -5.38 -5.96 15.72
N ALA A 27 -4.17 -6.48 15.55
CA ALA A 27 -3.06 -5.77 14.94
C ALA A 27 -3.43 -5.28 13.54
N VAL A 28 -3.91 -6.16 12.67
CA VAL A 28 -4.32 -5.82 11.29
C VAL A 28 -5.44 -4.78 11.29
N MET A 29 -6.45 -4.95 12.14
CA MET A 29 -7.57 -4.01 12.23
C MET A 29 -7.11 -2.62 12.68
N VAL A 30 -6.29 -2.54 13.74
CA VAL A 30 -5.75 -1.27 14.24
C VAL A 30 -4.86 -0.60 13.19
N LEU A 31 -3.99 -1.37 12.51
CA LEU A 31 -3.12 -0.85 11.46
C LEU A 31 -3.92 -0.33 10.28
N LEU A 32 -4.96 -1.05 9.84
CA LEU A 32 -5.83 -0.59 8.76
C LEU A 32 -6.56 0.70 9.13
N LEU A 33 -7.17 0.76 10.32
CA LEU A 33 -7.88 1.94 10.78
C LEU A 33 -6.94 3.13 10.92
N PHE A 34 -5.75 2.93 11.47
CA PHE A 34 -4.73 3.97 11.60
C PHE A 34 -4.24 4.46 10.23
N ALA A 35 -3.90 3.56 9.32
CA ALA A 35 -3.45 3.91 7.97
C ALA A 35 -4.55 4.61 7.17
N LEU A 36 -5.81 4.17 7.28
CA LEU A 36 -6.94 4.88 6.66
C LEU A 36 -7.13 6.27 7.24
N ALA A 37 -6.99 6.43 8.56
CA ALA A 37 -7.05 7.76 9.18
C ALA A 37 -5.93 8.69 8.70
N CYS A 38 -4.74 8.14 8.37
CA CYS A 38 -3.63 8.91 7.79
C CYS A 38 -3.83 9.22 6.30
N PHE A 39 -4.41 8.29 5.52
CA PHE A 39 -4.42 8.38 4.06
C PHE A 39 -5.75 8.82 3.44
N LEU A 40 -6.88 8.80 4.16
CA LEU A 40 -8.16 9.23 3.59
C LEU A 40 -8.40 10.75 3.61
N PRO A 41 -7.86 11.53 4.57
CA PRO A 41 -8.10 12.97 4.56
C PRO A 41 -7.63 13.60 3.24
N GLY A 42 -8.52 14.27 2.53
CA GLY A 42 -8.22 14.90 1.24
C GLY A 42 -8.23 13.98 0.02
N PHE A 43 -8.25 12.65 0.16
CA PHE A 43 -8.13 11.70 -0.94
C PHE A 43 -9.10 11.95 -2.11
N PHE A 44 -10.34 12.29 -1.81
CA PHE A 44 -11.39 12.52 -2.80
C PHE A 44 -11.46 13.96 -3.32
N THR A 45 -10.87 14.92 -2.61
CA THR A 45 -11.05 16.36 -2.86
C THR A 45 -9.80 17.04 -3.42
N LEU A 46 -8.61 16.48 -3.18
CA LEU A 46 -7.37 17.05 -3.68
C LEU A 46 -7.32 16.98 -5.20
N GLN A 47 -7.02 18.11 -5.81
CA GLN A 47 -6.74 18.17 -7.25
C GLN A 47 -5.38 17.52 -7.57
N PRO A 48 -5.10 17.17 -8.83
CA PRO A 48 -3.77 16.69 -9.23
C PRO A 48 -2.69 17.72 -8.85
N MET A 49 -1.75 17.30 -8.01
CA MET A 49 -0.73 18.21 -7.45
C MET A 49 0.64 18.05 -8.08
N ASP A 50 0.92 16.88 -8.64
CA ASP A 50 2.22 16.55 -9.22
C ASP A 50 2.15 16.53 -10.76
N ARG A 51 3.24 16.93 -11.40
CA ARG A 51 3.37 16.92 -12.86
C ARG A 51 3.19 15.54 -13.48
N ASP A 52 3.57 14.48 -12.77
CA ASP A 52 3.51 13.11 -13.28
C ASP A 52 2.13 12.47 -13.10
N GLU A 53 1.38 12.84 -12.08
CA GLU A 53 0.05 12.27 -11.81
C GLU A 53 -0.91 12.38 -13.00
N PRO A 54 -1.10 13.56 -13.65
CA PRO A 54 -1.95 13.67 -14.82
C PRO A 54 -1.46 12.82 -16.00
N ARG A 55 -0.15 12.60 -16.11
CA ARG A 55 0.44 11.77 -17.17
C ARG A 55 0.10 10.29 -17.00
N PHE A 56 0.11 9.79 -15.76
CA PHE A 56 -0.33 8.42 -15.46
C PHE A 56 -1.82 8.25 -15.72
N ALA A 57 -2.65 9.16 -15.20
CA ALA A 57 -4.09 9.12 -15.37
C ALA A 57 -4.48 9.21 -16.86
N GLN A 58 -3.85 10.11 -17.62
CA GLN A 58 -4.12 10.25 -19.05
C GLN A 58 -3.71 9.02 -19.85
N ALA A 59 -2.56 8.42 -19.55
CA ALA A 59 -2.12 7.20 -20.24
C ALA A 59 -3.07 6.01 -19.94
N SER A 60 -3.50 5.84 -18.70
CA SER A 60 -4.48 4.82 -18.33
C SER A 60 -5.86 5.08 -18.95
N LYS A 61 -6.29 6.33 -19.00
CA LYS A 61 -7.52 6.75 -19.69
C LYS A 61 -7.46 6.40 -21.18
N GLN A 62 -6.36 6.74 -21.85
CA GLN A 62 -6.15 6.47 -23.27
C GLN A 62 -6.12 4.96 -23.55
N MET A 63 -5.52 4.16 -22.63
CA MET A 63 -5.55 2.69 -22.68
C MET A 63 -7.00 2.16 -22.68
N LEU A 64 -7.89 2.72 -21.86
CA LEU A 64 -9.31 2.37 -21.81
C LEU A 64 -10.07 2.82 -23.06
N GLU A 65 -9.72 3.97 -23.65
CA GLU A 65 -10.35 4.51 -24.84
C GLU A 65 -10.00 3.73 -26.09
N THR A 66 -8.71 3.38 -26.24
CA THR A 66 -8.20 2.64 -27.40
C THR A 66 -8.34 1.14 -27.29
N ARG A 67 -8.59 0.62 -26.08
CA ARG A 67 -8.57 -0.82 -25.73
C ARG A 67 -7.23 -1.51 -26.03
N ASP A 68 -6.15 -0.73 -26.15
CA ASP A 68 -4.79 -1.24 -26.29
C ASP A 68 -4.10 -1.25 -24.92
N PHE A 69 -4.08 -2.41 -24.28
CA PHE A 69 -3.48 -2.63 -22.95
C PHE A 69 -1.99 -3.00 -23.01
N VAL A 70 -1.40 -3.03 -24.20
CA VAL A 70 0.00 -3.39 -24.41
C VAL A 70 0.85 -2.15 -24.71
N ARG A 71 0.37 -1.29 -25.60
CA ARG A 71 1.09 -0.08 -26.03
C ARG A 71 0.67 1.10 -25.17
N ILE A 72 1.49 1.42 -24.18
CA ILE A 72 1.22 2.56 -23.31
C ILE A 72 1.57 3.84 -24.07
N ARG A 73 0.61 4.73 -24.21
CA ARG A 73 0.76 6.02 -24.87
C ARG A 73 0.39 7.16 -23.94
N PHE A 74 1.06 8.27 -24.12
CA PHE A 74 0.65 9.57 -23.60
C PHE A 74 0.48 10.51 -24.77
N GLN A 75 -0.75 10.81 -25.11
CA GLN A 75 -1.12 11.48 -26.37
C GLN A 75 -0.59 10.70 -27.58
N ASP A 76 0.21 11.31 -28.45
CA ASP A 76 0.74 10.68 -29.65
C ASP A 76 2.08 9.97 -29.45
N THR A 77 2.67 10.08 -28.25
CA THR A 77 4.00 9.51 -27.95
C THR A 77 3.91 8.21 -27.16
N ALA A 78 4.80 7.26 -27.46
CA ALA A 78 4.95 6.06 -26.66
C ALA A 78 5.50 6.41 -25.26
N ARG A 79 4.91 5.81 -24.20
CA ARG A 79 5.32 6.00 -22.80
C ARG A 79 5.90 4.72 -22.22
N ASN A 80 7.17 4.46 -22.51
CA ASN A 80 7.86 3.24 -22.06
C ASN A 80 8.68 3.43 -20.76
N ASN A 81 8.47 4.53 -20.03
CA ASN A 81 9.29 4.93 -18.89
C ASN A 81 8.95 4.19 -17.58
N LYS A 82 7.81 3.54 -17.53
CA LYS A 82 7.31 2.85 -16.32
C LYS A 82 6.68 1.51 -16.69
N PRO A 83 6.72 0.52 -15.77
CA PRO A 83 6.10 -0.77 -15.99
C PRO A 83 4.59 -0.68 -16.27
N ALA A 84 4.07 -1.58 -17.11
CA ALA A 84 2.66 -1.59 -17.52
C ALA A 84 1.68 -1.82 -16.37
N GLY A 85 2.09 -2.51 -15.30
CA GLY A 85 1.24 -2.95 -14.20
C GLY A 85 0.43 -1.84 -13.55
N ILE A 86 1.02 -0.64 -13.34
CA ILE A 86 0.28 0.46 -12.70
C ILE A 86 -0.85 0.97 -13.60
N TYR A 87 -0.65 1.04 -14.90
CA TYR A 87 -1.68 1.47 -15.85
C TYR A 87 -2.84 0.47 -15.92
N TRP A 88 -2.54 -0.83 -15.81
CA TRP A 88 -3.57 -1.87 -15.73
C TRP A 88 -4.39 -1.76 -14.45
N LEU A 89 -3.75 -1.54 -13.30
CA LEU A 89 -4.44 -1.35 -12.03
C LEU A 89 -5.32 -0.11 -12.05
N GLN A 90 -4.83 1.01 -12.59
CA GLN A 90 -5.61 2.24 -12.74
C GLN A 90 -6.78 2.03 -13.71
N SER A 91 -6.56 1.39 -14.84
CA SER A 91 -7.62 1.07 -15.81
C SER A 91 -8.68 0.16 -15.20
N ALA A 92 -8.27 -0.84 -14.41
CA ALA A 92 -9.17 -1.73 -13.71
C ALA A 92 -10.05 -0.96 -12.69
N SER A 93 -9.44 -0.09 -11.86
CA SER A 93 -10.21 0.68 -10.88
C SER A 93 -11.21 1.64 -11.53
N VAL A 94 -10.84 2.29 -12.64
CA VAL A 94 -11.76 3.12 -13.42
C VAL A 94 -12.88 2.29 -14.05
N SER A 95 -12.58 1.11 -14.60
CA SER A 95 -13.58 0.21 -15.16
C SER A 95 -14.58 -0.27 -14.12
N VAL A 96 -14.11 -0.59 -12.91
CA VAL A 96 -14.99 -0.91 -11.78
C VAL A 96 -15.86 0.29 -11.42
N GLY A 97 -15.31 1.50 -11.35
CA GLY A 97 -16.10 2.71 -11.14
C GLY A 97 -17.21 2.90 -12.17
N GLN A 98 -16.90 2.64 -13.45
CA GLN A 98 -17.92 2.69 -14.53
C GLN A 98 -19.00 1.62 -14.34
N SER A 99 -18.64 0.39 -13.99
CA SER A 99 -19.60 -0.69 -13.76
C SER A 99 -20.52 -0.45 -12.55
N LEU A 100 -20.05 0.36 -11.59
CA LEU A 100 -20.84 0.80 -10.42
C LEU A 100 -21.73 2.03 -10.70
N GLY A 101 -21.76 2.50 -11.95
CA GLY A 101 -22.66 3.59 -12.39
C GLY A 101 -22.10 5.00 -12.18
N LEU A 102 -20.79 5.16 -11.99
CA LEU A 102 -20.16 6.48 -11.95
C LEU A 102 -20.07 7.03 -13.38
N GLU A 103 -20.95 7.99 -13.73
CA GLU A 103 -21.06 8.54 -15.09
C GLU A 103 -19.74 9.14 -15.60
N ASP A 104 -19.01 9.85 -14.76
CA ASP A 104 -17.73 10.49 -15.10
C ASP A 104 -16.48 9.74 -14.60
N ALA A 105 -16.55 8.40 -14.46
CA ALA A 105 -15.45 7.60 -13.91
C ALA A 105 -14.10 7.87 -14.59
N ARG A 106 -14.07 8.04 -15.91
CA ARG A 106 -12.84 8.32 -16.67
C ARG A 106 -12.24 9.72 -16.43
N ARG A 107 -13.00 10.63 -15.83
CA ARG A 107 -12.55 11.98 -15.46
C ARG A 107 -12.31 12.11 -13.96
N THR A 108 -12.71 11.12 -13.19
CA THR A 108 -12.64 11.12 -11.74
C THR A 108 -11.25 10.70 -11.26
N VAL A 109 -10.44 11.66 -10.81
CA VAL A 109 -9.02 11.49 -10.50
C VAL A 109 -8.79 10.48 -9.38
N TRP A 110 -9.60 10.47 -8.32
CA TRP A 110 -9.42 9.55 -7.19
C TRP A 110 -9.53 8.07 -7.58
N LEU A 111 -10.22 7.72 -8.67
CA LEU A 111 -10.24 6.35 -9.19
C LEU A 111 -8.86 5.89 -9.67
N TYR A 112 -8.07 6.77 -10.25
CA TYR A 112 -6.69 6.48 -10.64
C TYR A 112 -5.74 6.41 -9.45
N ARG A 113 -6.12 6.99 -8.28
CA ARG A 113 -5.37 6.95 -7.02
C ARG A 113 -5.62 5.67 -6.22
N LEU A 114 -6.73 4.96 -6.47
CA LEU A 114 -7.08 3.73 -5.71
C LEU A 114 -5.94 2.70 -5.67
N PRO A 115 -5.23 2.41 -6.76
CA PRO A 115 -4.07 1.51 -6.70
C PRO A 115 -2.97 1.99 -5.75
N SER A 116 -2.70 3.29 -5.70
CA SER A 116 -1.70 3.86 -4.79
C SER A 116 -2.15 3.77 -3.33
N LEU A 117 -3.42 4.08 -3.04
CA LEU A 117 -3.99 3.92 -1.71
C LEU A 117 -3.94 2.46 -1.25
N THR A 118 -4.36 1.52 -2.10
CA THR A 118 -4.31 0.09 -1.77
C THR A 118 -2.87 -0.41 -1.63
N GLY A 119 -1.96 0.10 -2.45
CA GLY A 119 -0.52 -0.17 -2.33
C GLY A 119 0.05 0.34 -1.00
N ALA A 120 -0.30 1.56 -0.59
CA ALA A 120 0.14 2.13 0.69
C ALA A 120 -0.40 1.32 1.88
N LEU A 121 -1.69 0.94 1.87
CA LEU A 121 -2.28 0.07 2.89
C LEU A 121 -1.59 -1.30 2.94
N ALA A 122 -1.35 -1.89 1.76
CA ALA A 122 -0.62 -3.16 1.65
C ALA A 122 0.81 -3.03 2.18
N ALA A 123 1.53 -1.94 1.88
CA ALA A 123 2.89 -1.71 2.38
C ALA A 123 2.93 -1.68 3.91
N VAL A 124 1.97 -1.02 4.56
CA VAL A 124 1.85 -0.99 6.03
C VAL A 124 1.63 -2.40 6.60
N LEU A 125 0.70 -3.16 6.05
CA LEU A 125 0.41 -4.52 6.50
C LEU A 125 1.56 -5.49 6.23
N LEU A 126 2.21 -5.36 5.07
CA LEU A 126 3.37 -6.18 4.70
C LEU A 126 4.58 -5.84 5.56
N THR A 127 4.74 -4.58 5.98
CA THR A 127 5.78 -4.19 6.94
C THR A 127 5.54 -4.86 8.30
N TYR A 128 4.32 -4.87 8.79
CA TYR A 128 3.96 -5.64 9.98
C TYR A 128 4.29 -7.13 9.81
N TRP A 129 3.86 -7.72 8.71
CA TRP A 129 4.13 -9.12 8.40
C TRP A 129 5.64 -9.42 8.29
N ALA A 130 6.41 -8.59 7.59
CA ALA A 130 7.85 -8.75 7.45
C ALA A 130 8.58 -8.61 8.80
N ALA A 131 8.21 -7.62 9.61
CA ALA A 131 8.79 -7.39 10.92
C ALA A 131 8.59 -8.57 11.88
N LEU A 132 7.49 -9.31 11.77
CA LEU A 132 7.24 -10.53 12.56
C LEU A 132 8.27 -11.65 12.33
N ALA A 133 9.09 -11.57 11.28
CA ALA A 133 10.21 -12.49 11.09
C ALA A 133 11.35 -12.24 12.09
N PHE A 134 11.47 -11.02 12.61
CA PHE A 134 12.61 -10.57 13.42
C PHE A 134 12.23 -10.21 14.86
N VAL A 135 11.00 -9.75 15.07
CA VAL A 135 10.57 -9.19 16.35
C VAL A 135 9.19 -9.68 16.78
N ALA A 136 8.89 -9.54 18.05
CA ALA A 136 7.58 -9.83 18.61
C ALA A 136 6.49 -8.89 18.04
N ARG A 137 5.23 -9.25 18.25
CA ARG A 137 4.06 -8.55 17.68
C ARG A 137 4.01 -7.06 18.02
N GLY A 138 4.29 -6.67 19.25
CA GLY A 138 4.27 -5.26 19.67
C GLY A 138 5.20 -4.37 18.84
N PRO A 139 6.53 -4.63 18.84
CA PRO A 139 7.46 -3.90 17.98
C PRO A 139 7.11 -3.96 16.48
N ALA A 140 6.55 -5.08 15.98
CA ALA A 140 6.12 -5.18 14.59
C ALA A 140 4.95 -4.23 14.28
N VAL A 141 3.97 -4.10 15.18
CA VAL A 141 2.89 -3.11 15.07
C VAL A 141 3.46 -1.70 15.03
N LEU A 142 4.39 -1.39 15.95
CA LEU A 142 5.01 -0.07 16.00
C LEU A 142 5.75 0.27 14.71
N ALA A 143 6.51 -0.66 14.15
CA ALA A 143 7.22 -0.46 12.87
C ALA A 143 6.24 -0.12 11.72
N ALA A 144 5.12 -0.83 11.64
CA ALA A 144 4.08 -0.56 10.63
C ALA A 144 3.36 0.77 10.86
N MET A 145 3.09 1.15 12.12
CA MET A 145 2.52 2.47 12.46
C MET A 145 3.47 3.61 12.10
N LEU A 146 4.77 3.46 12.38
CA LEU A 146 5.78 4.44 11.99
C LEU A 146 5.81 4.63 10.48
N LEU A 147 5.76 3.55 9.69
CA LEU A 147 5.67 3.65 8.24
C LEU A 147 4.39 4.38 7.80
N ALA A 148 3.22 4.03 8.37
CA ALA A 148 1.95 4.67 8.04
C ALA A 148 1.92 6.17 8.38
N SER A 149 2.67 6.61 9.40
CA SER A 149 2.75 8.01 9.80
C SER A 149 3.77 8.82 9.00
N THR A 150 4.52 8.21 8.08
CA THR A 150 5.49 8.94 7.27
C THR A 150 4.78 9.87 6.27
N ILE A 151 5.22 11.10 6.19
CA ILE A 151 4.68 12.08 5.24
C ILE A 151 4.82 11.56 3.80
N LEU A 152 5.94 10.93 3.49
CA LEU A 152 6.22 10.43 2.14
C LEU A 152 5.17 9.40 1.69
N LEU A 153 4.88 8.38 2.51
CA LEU A 153 3.87 7.37 2.16
C LEU A 153 2.48 8.00 2.10
N GLY A 154 2.17 8.96 2.99
CA GLY A 154 0.93 9.72 2.94
C GLY A 154 0.76 10.47 1.62
N VAL A 155 1.80 11.13 1.14
CA VAL A 155 1.78 11.81 -0.18
C VAL A 155 1.61 10.82 -1.31
N GLU A 156 2.37 9.73 -1.33
CA GLU A 156 2.30 8.71 -2.39
C GLU A 156 0.93 7.98 -2.42
N ALA A 157 0.26 7.84 -1.29
CA ALA A 157 -1.10 7.31 -1.22
C ALA A 157 -2.13 8.19 -1.94
N HIS A 158 -1.87 9.50 -2.05
CA HIS A 158 -2.75 10.49 -2.69
C HIS A 158 -2.42 10.76 -4.17
N LEU A 159 -1.38 10.14 -4.71
CA LEU A 159 -0.94 10.36 -6.07
C LEU A 159 -1.19 9.14 -6.95
N ALA A 160 -1.71 9.34 -8.16
CA ALA A 160 -1.90 8.26 -9.13
C ALA A 160 -0.56 7.86 -9.78
N LYS A 161 0.34 7.26 -8.97
CA LYS A 161 1.71 6.87 -9.35
C LYS A 161 2.02 5.41 -9.02
N THR A 162 3.25 4.99 -9.36
CA THR A 162 3.74 3.61 -9.15
C THR A 162 4.22 3.36 -7.73
N ASP A 163 4.67 4.39 -7.01
CA ASP A 163 5.65 4.25 -5.92
C ASP A 163 5.08 3.53 -4.68
N ALA A 164 3.83 3.79 -4.30
CA ALA A 164 3.19 3.08 -3.18
C ALA A 164 2.99 1.58 -3.48
N VAL A 165 2.61 1.23 -4.73
CA VAL A 165 2.46 -0.17 -5.16
C VAL A 165 3.83 -0.84 -5.22
N LEU A 166 4.84 -0.16 -5.74
CA LEU A 166 6.21 -0.64 -5.79
C LEU A 166 6.75 -0.92 -4.38
N LEU A 167 6.53 -0.01 -3.43
CA LEU A 167 6.93 -0.20 -2.03
C LEU A 167 6.29 -1.48 -1.47
N ALA A 168 5.00 -1.69 -1.68
CA ALA A 168 4.32 -2.89 -1.21
C ALA A 168 4.95 -4.17 -1.76
N THR A 169 5.25 -4.21 -3.06
CA THR A 169 5.87 -5.38 -3.69
C THR A 169 7.30 -5.62 -3.20
N ILE A 170 8.10 -4.56 -2.99
CA ILE A 170 9.46 -4.67 -2.44
C ILE A 170 9.41 -5.20 -1.00
N VAL A 171 8.53 -4.66 -0.15
CA VAL A 171 8.40 -5.12 1.23
C VAL A 171 7.93 -6.58 1.27
N ALA A 172 7.01 -6.99 0.39
CA ALA A 172 6.60 -8.38 0.27
C ALA A 172 7.77 -9.30 -0.09
N ALA A 173 8.52 -8.94 -1.13
CA ALA A 173 9.67 -9.72 -1.58
C ALA A 173 10.75 -9.83 -0.50
N MET A 174 11.11 -8.71 0.13
CA MET A 174 12.11 -8.68 1.20
C MET A 174 11.65 -9.45 2.44
N GLY A 175 10.38 -9.35 2.82
CA GLY A 175 9.81 -10.10 3.92
C GLY A 175 9.77 -11.62 3.66
N ALA A 176 9.47 -12.04 2.43
CA ALA A 176 9.55 -13.43 2.02
C ALA A 176 10.99 -13.95 2.06
N PHE A 177 11.93 -13.17 1.50
CA PHE A 177 13.35 -13.52 1.49
C PHE A 177 13.91 -13.65 2.91
N ALA A 178 13.58 -12.71 3.81
CA ALA A 178 13.99 -12.78 5.20
C ALA A 178 13.50 -14.05 5.90
N ARG A 179 12.24 -14.45 5.65
CA ARG A 179 11.68 -15.69 6.21
C ARG A 179 12.36 -16.94 5.67
N MET A 180 12.65 -16.98 4.37
CA MET A 180 13.40 -18.09 3.75
C MET A 180 14.81 -18.19 4.37
N TYR A 181 15.51 -17.08 4.52
CA TYR A 181 16.85 -17.05 5.10
C TYR A 181 16.87 -17.54 6.54
N LEU A 182 15.95 -17.06 7.39
CA LEU A 182 15.85 -17.48 8.77
C LEU A 182 15.45 -18.96 8.92
N GLN A 183 14.58 -19.47 8.04
CA GLN A 183 14.18 -20.89 8.06
C GLN A 183 15.31 -21.82 7.57
N SER A 184 16.10 -21.40 6.59
CA SER A 184 17.23 -22.21 6.12
C SER A 184 18.29 -22.41 7.20
N GLY A 185 18.47 -21.47 8.12
CA GLY A 185 19.34 -21.61 9.28
C GLY A 185 18.81 -22.58 10.36
N GLN A 186 17.50 -22.81 10.40
CA GLN A 186 16.84 -23.72 11.34
C GLN A 186 16.59 -25.13 10.74
N SER A 187 16.61 -25.25 9.44
CA SER A 187 16.13 -26.40 8.66
C SER A 187 17.07 -27.60 8.61
N GLN A 188 18.15 -27.63 9.40
CA GLN A 188 18.85 -28.91 9.60
C GLN A 188 18.22 -29.77 10.70
N ALA A 189 17.21 -29.30 11.40
CA ALA A 189 16.65 -29.99 12.57
C ALA A 189 15.17 -30.38 12.46
N GLU A 190 14.30 -29.72 11.66
CA GLU A 190 12.88 -30.06 11.63
C GLU A 190 12.19 -29.74 10.30
N ALA A 191 11.37 -30.69 9.84
CA ALA A 191 10.72 -30.71 8.54
C ALA A 191 9.83 -29.50 8.22
N ALA A 192 10.13 -28.91 7.13
CA ALA A 192 9.61 -27.71 6.51
C ALA A 192 8.11 -27.68 6.22
N LEU A 193 7.55 -26.48 6.36
CA LEU A 193 6.38 -26.06 5.58
C LEU A 193 6.69 -26.20 4.06
N PRO A 194 5.74 -26.61 3.22
CA PRO A 194 6.01 -26.78 1.79
C PRO A 194 6.51 -25.46 1.20
N GLY A 195 7.78 -25.47 0.76
CA GLY A 195 8.54 -24.30 0.32
C GLY A 195 8.03 -23.60 -0.94
N TRP A 196 6.90 -24.07 -1.51
CA TRP A 196 6.29 -23.48 -2.70
C TRP A 196 5.50 -22.18 -2.46
N ARG A 197 5.11 -21.92 -1.19
CA ARG A 197 4.32 -20.69 -0.86
C ARG A 197 5.16 -19.43 -0.80
N LEU A 198 6.46 -19.52 -0.55
CA LEU A 198 7.36 -18.38 -0.45
C LEU A 198 7.81 -17.87 -1.84
N PRO A 199 8.16 -18.71 -2.82
CA PRO A 199 8.51 -18.26 -4.17
C PRO A 199 7.40 -17.54 -4.92
N LEU A 200 6.12 -17.74 -4.56
CA LEU A 200 5.00 -17.06 -5.21
C LEU A 200 4.90 -15.56 -4.86
N VAL A 201 5.71 -15.08 -3.92
CA VAL A 201 5.73 -13.66 -3.52
C VAL A 201 6.80 -12.86 -4.28
N PHE A 202 7.71 -13.52 -5.01
CA PHE A 202 8.75 -12.90 -5.84
C PHE A 202 8.27 -12.61 -7.26
#